data_39957cdb87273f385803bb7c8fffa1de
#
_entry.id   39957cdb87273f385803bb7c8fffa1de
#
_cell.length_a   1.000
_cell.length_b   1.000
_cell.length_c   1.000
_cell.angle_alpha   90.00
_cell.angle_beta   90.00
_cell.angle_gamma   90.00
#
_symmetry.space_group_name_H-M   'P 1'
#
loop_
_entity.id
_entity.type
_entity.pdbx_description
1 polymer ?
#
loop_
_entity_poly.entity_id
_entity_poly.type
_entity_poly.pdbx_seq_one_letter_code
_entity_poly.pdbx_strand_id
1 'polypeptide(L)'
;MPDTVLVTGSTAIDHTGFYGGSFEEYEGQYQISAFNASFQLAGMRSSFGGCAPNIAYGLNLLGINGVPLSSAGRNFRDHYEAHLQSSGIETEYIFVDEEVPYCASCLMINDTLGNQVIGFYPGPENPKRLLPRELAIIEDVMLANLGPEEPQLTLKQARDLAALQIPMVADPGQVTASFSRDDIHQLLALVDYLIVNEHEHEVLLTNGELSESELRSRVSELVITHSEQGVDVIRDGEVTHVDAVPDVQTVEVTGCGDAFRAGYIYGILKGLSVRERAEIGCVMAAINLACEETQKYQTSTDDVLHLRDAIYRV
;
A
#
# COMPACT_ATOMS: atom_id res chain seq x y z
N MET A 1 -23.92 9.43 -5.42
CA MET A 1 -22.64 9.04 -6.04
C MET A 1 -21.95 8.13 -5.03
N PRO A 2 -21.08 7.21 -5.43
CA PRO A 2 -20.31 6.43 -4.46
C PRO A 2 -19.41 7.36 -3.63
N ASP A 3 -19.08 6.94 -2.40
CA ASP A 3 -18.11 7.64 -1.56
C ASP A 3 -16.76 7.68 -2.30
N THR A 4 -16.11 8.84 -2.35
CA THR A 4 -14.83 9.02 -3.07
C THR A 4 -13.67 9.11 -2.10
N VAL A 5 -12.61 8.33 -2.36
CA VAL A 5 -11.35 8.32 -1.63
C VAL A 5 -10.21 8.70 -2.56
N LEU A 6 -9.47 9.73 -2.22
CA LEU A 6 -8.23 10.07 -2.89
C LEU A 6 -7.11 9.17 -2.37
N VAL A 7 -6.39 8.51 -3.27
CA VAL A 7 -5.30 7.59 -2.89
C VAL A 7 -3.99 8.05 -3.52
N THR A 8 -3.06 8.53 -2.71
CA THR A 8 -1.72 8.87 -3.19
C THR A 8 -0.76 7.70 -3.05
N GLY A 9 0.36 7.72 -3.75
CA GLY A 9 1.36 6.66 -3.73
C GLY A 9 1.93 6.35 -5.11
N SER A 10 2.79 5.35 -5.18
CA SER A 10 3.40 4.91 -6.44
C SER A 10 2.42 4.19 -7.36
N THR A 11 2.68 4.32 -8.67
CA THR A 11 2.15 3.42 -9.71
C THR A 11 3.31 2.61 -10.25
N ALA A 12 3.26 1.28 -10.09
CA ALA A 12 4.39 0.39 -10.37
C ALA A 12 4.05 -0.74 -11.33
N ILE A 13 5.06 -1.21 -12.06
CA ILE A 13 5.03 -2.47 -12.80
C ILE A 13 6.17 -3.33 -12.25
N ASP A 14 5.80 -4.40 -11.56
CA ASP A 14 6.76 -5.27 -10.89
C ASP A 14 7.16 -6.44 -11.79
N HIS A 15 8.42 -6.87 -11.69
CA HIS A 15 8.97 -7.96 -12.48
C HIS A 15 9.56 -9.01 -11.54
N THR A 16 9.02 -10.23 -11.58
CA THR A 16 9.51 -11.36 -10.78
C THR A 16 10.12 -12.41 -11.68
N GLY A 17 11.41 -12.66 -11.49
CA GLY A 17 12.15 -13.75 -12.12
C GLY A 17 12.25 -14.97 -11.20
N PHE A 18 12.25 -16.16 -11.77
CA PHE A 18 12.38 -17.42 -11.04
C PHE A 18 13.67 -18.12 -11.47
N TYR A 19 14.62 -18.23 -10.54
CA TYR A 19 15.84 -18.98 -10.75
C TYR A 19 15.61 -20.43 -10.32
N GLY A 20 15.87 -21.38 -11.22
CA GLY A 20 15.63 -22.82 -10.99
C GLY A 20 16.69 -23.53 -10.13
N GLY A 21 17.65 -22.80 -9.55
CA GLY A 21 18.66 -23.28 -8.62
C GLY A 21 18.63 -22.49 -7.32
N SER A 22 19.65 -22.65 -6.49
CA SER A 22 19.86 -21.89 -5.25
C SER A 22 21.00 -20.88 -5.43
N PHE A 23 20.85 -19.68 -4.89
CA PHE A 23 21.92 -18.65 -4.87
C PHE A 23 23.13 -19.15 -4.06
N GLU A 24 22.90 -19.89 -2.97
CA GLU A 24 23.98 -20.46 -2.14
C GLU A 24 24.81 -21.51 -2.92
N GLU A 25 24.15 -22.41 -3.68
CA GLU A 25 24.84 -23.37 -4.54
C GLU A 25 25.62 -22.67 -5.66
N TYR A 26 25.05 -21.61 -6.24
CA TYR A 26 25.70 -20.80 -7.26
C TYR A 26 26.97 -20.13 -6.71
N GLU A 27 26.91 -19.51 -5.53
CA GLU A 27 28.06 -18.88 -4.86
C GLU A 27 29.14 -19.92 -4.56
N GLY A 28 28.77 -21.06 -4.01
CA GLY A 28 29.68 -22.17 -3.68
C GLY A 28 30.38 -22.75 -4.90
N GLN A 29 29.70 -22.82 -6.04
CA GLN A 29 30.23 -23.37 -7.27
C GLN A 29 31.25 -22.45 -7.97
N TYR A 30 31.04 -21.12 -7.94
CA TYR A 30 31.79 -20.16 -8.76
C TYR A 30 32.80 -19.32 -7.98
N GLN A 31 32.92 -19.46 -6.67
CA GLN A 31 33.89 -18.75 -5.78
C GLN A 31 33.99 -17.25 -6.13
N ILE A 32 32.85 -16.57 -6.06
CA ILE A 32 32.73 -15.18 -6.53
C ILE A 32 33.46 -14.23 -5.58
N SER A 33 34.56 -13.61 -6.02
CA SER A 33 35.27 -12.60 -5.24
C SER A 33 34.70 -11.20 -5.36
N ALA A 34 33.75 -10.98 -6.30
CA ALA A 34 32.95 -9.78 -6.49
C ALA A 34 31.55 -10.22 -6.88
N PHE A 35 30.51 -9.47 -6.47
CA PHE A 35 29.13 -9.79 -6.83
C PHE A 35 28.92 -9.65 -8.36
N ASN A 36 29.21 -10.72 -9.08
CA ASN A 36 29.03 -10.85 -10.52
C ASN A 36 28.45 -12.23 -10.82
N ALA A 37 27.13 -12.32 -10.75
CA ALA A 37 26.39 -13.55 -10.98
C ALA A 37 25.63 -13.47 -12.31
N SER A 38 25.70 -14.54 -13.11
CA SER A 38 24.93 -14.68 -14.35
C SER A 38 24.31 -16.06 -14.39
N PHE A 39 22.99 -16.13 -14.33
CA PHE A 39 22.22 -17.37 -14.34
C PHE A 39 21.00 -17.23 -15.25
N GLN A 40 20.52 -18.35 -15.75
CA GLN A 40 19.31 -18.40 -16.57
C GLN A 40 18.08 -18.49 -15.69
N LEU A 41 17.09 -17.62 -15.95
CA LEU A 41 15.78 -17.72 -15.30
C LEU A 41 14.96 -18.85 -15.91
N ALA A 42 14.30 -19.65 -15.07
CA ALA A 42 13.35 -20.69 -15.47
C ALA A 42 11.99 -20.09 -15.87
N GLY A 43 11.66 -18.91 -15.39
CA GLY A 43 10.46 -18.18 -15.70
C GLY A 43 10.55 -16.71 -15.30
N MET A 44 9.65 -15.91 -15.85
CA MET A 44 9.50 -14.49 -15.51
C MET A 44 8.04 -14.10 -15.64
N ARG A 45 7.58 -13.25 -14.73
CA ARG A 45 6.25 -12.61 -14.83
C ARG A 45 6.38 -11.11 -14.59
N SER A 46 5.41 -10.37 -15.11
CA SER A 46 5.20 -8.96 -14.79
C SER A 46 3.81 -8.79 -14.23
N SER A 47 3.66 -7.98 -13.19
CA SER A 47 2.38 -7.68 -12.55
C SER A 47 2.22 -6.18 -12.39
N PHE A 48 0.97 -5.73 -12.43
CA PHE A 48 0.63 -4.36 -12.09
C PHE A 48 0.64 -4.19 -10.58
N GLY A 49 1.14 -3.05 -10.10
CA GLY A 49 1.35 -2.79 -8.69
C GLY A 49 1.40 -1.30 -8.38
N GLY A 50 1.96 -0.99 -7.22
CA GLY A 50 1.99 0.36 -6.65
C GLY A 50 0.83 0.59 -5.71
N CYS A 51 1.12 1.22 -4.56
CA CYS A 51 0.16 1.33 -3.47
C CYS A 51 -1.12 2.08 -3.87
N ALA A 52 -1.00 3.17 -4.66
CA ALA A 52 -2.18 3.94 -5.03
C ALA A 52 -3.18 3.15 -5.90
N PRO A 53 -2.79 2.52 -7.02
CA PRO A 53 -3.71 1.69 -7.79
C PRO A 53 -4.18 0.43 -7.05
N ASN A 54 -3.34 -0.19 -6.21
CA ASN A 54 -3.72 -1.39 -5.45
C ASN A 54 -4.84 -1.09 -4.45
N ILE A 55 -4.70 0.01 -3.68
CA ILE A 55 -5.72 0.45 -2.72
C ILE A 55 -6.99 0.86 -3.46
N ALA A 56 -6.86 1.64 -4.55
CA ALA A 56 -8.00 2.03 -5.37
C ALA A 56 -8.76 0.82 -5.94
N TYR A 57 -8.04 -0.22 -6.36
CA TYR A 57 -8.62 -1.47 -6.82
C TYR A 57 -9.46 -2.16 -5.73
N GLY A 58 -8.88 -2.32 -4.54
CA GLY A 58 -9.59 -2.91 -3.40
C GLY A 58 -10.83 -2.08 -2.98
N LEU A 59 -10.73 -0.76 -2.96
CA LEU A 59 -11.85 0.15 -2.68
C LEU A 59 -12.97 0.00 -3.71
N ASN A 60 -12.61 -0.08 -5.00
CA ASN A 60 -13.59 -0.22 -6.07
C ASN A 60 -14.38 -1.54 -5.98
N LEU A 61 -13.74 -2.64 -5.60
CA LEU A 61 -14.41 -3.92 -5.31
C LEU A 61 -15.40 -3.81 -4.14
N LEU A 62 -15.15 -2.90 -3.20
CA LEU A 62 -16.04 -2.61 -2.07
C LEU A 62 -17.09 -1.51 -2.37
N GLY A 63 -17.20 -1.08 -3.64
CA GLY A 63 -18.17 -0.07 -4.07
C GLY A 63 -17.81 1.36 -3.65
N ILE A 64 -16.55 1.64 -3.33
CA ILE A 64 -16.00 2.96 -3.06
C ILE A 64 -15.23 3.44 -4.30
N ASN A 65 -15.42 4.69 -4.69
CA ASN A 65 -14.64 5.28 -5.78
C ASN A 65 -13.22 5.64 -5.29
N GLY A 66 -12.26 4.72 -5.47
CA GLY A 66 -10.84 4.97 -5.20
C GLY A 66 -10.20 5.70 -6.37
N VAL A 67 -9.71 6.92 -6.15
CA VAL A 67 -9.10 7.76 -7.19
C VAL A 67 -7.59 7.87 -6.94
N PRO A 68 -6.74 7.21 -7.76
CA PRO A 68 -5.30 7.31 -7.60
C PRO A 68 -4.78 8.68 -8.05
N LEU A 69 -4.03 9.35 -7.17
CA LEU A 69 -3.23 10.53 -7.46
C LEU A 69 -1.75 10.14 -7.43
N SER A 70 -1.17 9.90 -8.59
CA SER A 70 0.13 9.25 -8.72
C SER A 70 0.94 9.82 -9.89
N SER A 71 2.18 9.32 -10.04
CA SER A 71 3.01 9.55 -11.21
C SER A 71 3.43 8.21 -11.84
N ALA A 72 3.51 8.19 -13.16
CA ALA A 72 3.84 7.00 -13.92
C ALA A 72 4.80 7.33 -15.07
N GLY A 73 5.63 6.38 -15.47
CA GLY A 73 6.42 6.47 -16.69
C GLY A 73 5.60 6.12 -17.93
N ARG A 74 6.18 6.36 -19.10
CA ARG A 74 5.53 6.16 -20.40
C ARG A 74 4.94 4.76 -20.61
N ASN A 75 5.60 3.71 -20.09
CA ASN A 75 5.12 2.33 -20.20
C ASN A 75 3.79 2.05 -19.46
N PHE A 76 3.29 2.98 -18.66
CA PHE A 76 1.95 2.92 -18.09
C PHE A 76 0.88 2.80 -19.18
N ARG A 77 1.06 3.51 -20.29
CA ARG A 77 0.13 3.51 -21.42
C ARG A 77 0.09 2.23 -22.24
N ASP A 78 1.09 1.36 -22.07
CA ASP A 78 1.16 0.14 -22.89
C ASP A 78 0.01 -0.82 -22.57
N HIS A 79 -0.21 -1.09 -21.28
CA HIS A 79 -1.27 -2.02 -20.84
C HIS A 79 -1.90 -1.64 -19.50
N TYR A 80 -1.16 -0.95 -18.61
CA TYR A 80 -1.62 -0.71 -17.25
C TYR A 80 -2.80 0.27 -17.20
N GLU A 81 -2.76 1.34 -17.96
CA GLU A 81 -3.87 2.30 -18.06
C GLU A 81 -5.18 1.61 -18.46
N ALA A 82 -5.13 0.76 -19.51
CA ALA A 82 -6.28 0.01 -19.96
C ALA A 82 -6.79 -0.99 -18.91
N HIS A 83 -5.88 -1.61 -18.14
CA HIS A 83 -6.25 -2.50 -17.04
C HIS A 83 -7.02 -1.76 -15.94
N LEU A 84 -6.54 -0.61 -15.48
CA LEU A 84 -7.23 0.20 -14.46
C LEU A 84 -8.60 0.66 -14.95
N GLN A 85 -8.68 1.17 -16.19
CA GLN A 85 -9.94 1.60 -16.78
C GLN A 85 -10.96 0.45 -16.91
N SER A 86 -10.50 -0.75 -17.31
CA SER A 86 -11.36 -1.94 -17.38
C SER A 86 -11.83 -2.41 -16.00
N SER A 87 -11.09 -2.07 -14.95
CA SER A 87 -11.44 -2.32 -13.55
C SER A 87 -12.30 -1.20 -12.94
N GLY A 88 -12.72 -0.22 -13.73
CA GLY A 88 -13.55 0.90 -13.28
C GLY A 88 -12.80 1.96 -12.48
N ILE A 89 -11.48 2.00 -12.56
CA ILE A 89 -10.63 2.97 -11.86
C ILE A 89 -10.28 4.12 -12.79
N GLU A 90 -10.54 5.35 -12.33
CA GLU A 90 -10.18 6.57 -13.07
C GLU A 90 -8.68 6.76 -13.11
N THR A 91 -8.15 7.11 -14.29
CA THR A 91 -6.69 7.30 -14.50
C THR A 91 -6.31 8.75 -14.75
N GLU A 92 -7.28 9.67 -14.71
CA GLU A 92 -7.10 11.10 -15.04
C GLU A 92 -6.03 11.78 -14.19
N TYR A 93 -5.92 11.38 -12.91
CA TYR A 93 -4.98 11.98 -11.95
C TYR A 93 -3.68 11.18 -11.78
N ILE A 94 -3.43 10.22 -12.66
CA ILE A 94 -2.12 9.59 -12.80
C ILE A 94 -1.32 10.40 -13.84
N PHE A 95 -0.38 11.21 -13.36
CA PHE A 95 0.48 11.99 -14.24
C PHE A 95 1.48 11.09 -14.96
N VAL A 96 1.38 10.98 -16.29
CA VAL A 96 2.34 10.21 -17.09
C VAL A 96 3.45 11.13 -17.57
N ASP A 97 4.69 10.86 -17.12
CA ASP A 97 5.87 11.53 -17.61
C ASP A 97 6.38 10.85 -18.88
N GLU A 98 6.13 11.46 -20.03
CA GLU A 98 6.50 10.92 -21.33
C GLU A 98 8.02 10.88 -21.57
N GLU A 99 8.82 11.63 -20.79
CA GLU A 99 10.29 11.62 -20.85
C GLU A 99 10.88 10.48 -20.04
N VAL A 100 10.15 9.95 -19.06
CA VAL A 100 10.56 8.82 -18.22
C VAL A 100 10.01 7.52 -18.79
N PRO A 101 10.85 6.58 -19.25
CA PRO A 101 10.36 5.39 -19.96
C PRO A 101 9.59 4.40 -19.08
N TYR A 102 9.90 4.32 -17.80
CA TYR A 102 9.38 3.27 -16.91
C TYR A 102 8.66 3.85 -15.68
N CYS A 103 7.55 3.21 -15.30
CA CYS A 103 6.93 3.37 -13.99
C CYS A 103 7.89 2.94 -12.87
N ALA A 104 7.54 3.19 -11.62
CA ALA A 104 8.19 2.52 -10.51
C ALA A 104 8.21 1.00 -10.76
N SER A 105 9.26 0.31 -10.33
CA SER A 105 9.42 -1.12 -10.58
C SER A 105 10.18 -1.79 -9.46
N CYS A 106 9.67 -2.92 -9.00
CA CYS A 106 10.42 -3.88 -8.23
C CYS A 106 10.93 -4.98 -9.18
N LEU A 107 12.25 -5.13 -9.26
CA LEU A 107 12.90 -6.23 -9.98
C LEU A 107 13.29 -7.27 -8.93
N MET A 108 12.58 -8.38 -8.88
CA MET A 108 12.77 -9.43 -7.89
C MET A 108 13.20 -10.71 -8.58
N ILE A 109 14.22 -11.37 -8.07
CA ILE A 109 14.63 -12.71 -8.51
C ILE A 109 14.59 -13.63 -7.30
N ASN A 110 13.78 -14.68 -7.40
CA ASN A 110 13.61 -15.69 -6.36
C ASN A 110 14.36 -16.97 -6.75
N ASP A 111 14.99 -17.61 -5.78
CA ASP A 111 15.57 -18.95 -5.94
C ASP A 111 14.62 -20.04 -5.42
N THR A 112 15.04 -21.32 -5.52
CA THR A 112 14.27 -22.47 -5.07
C THR A 112 14.20 -22.61 -3.55
N LEU A 113 15.01 -21.89 -2.78
CA LEU A 113 15.03 -21.90 -1.32
C LEU A 113 14.26 -20.72 -0.70
N GLY A 114 13.70 -19.84 -1.55
CA GLY A 114 12.99 -18.63 -1.11
C GLY A 114 13.88 -17.42 -0.85
N ASN A 115 15.19 -17.49 -1.20
CA ASN A 115 16.05 -16.33 -1.15
C ASN A 115 15.70 -15.38 -2.31
N GLN A 116 15.87 -14.06 -2.08
CA GLN A 116 15.50 -13.02 -3.03
C GLN A 116 16.64 -12.05 -3.26
N VAL A 117 16.80 -11.65 -4.52
CA VAL A 117 17.59 -10.47 -4.91
C VAL A 117 16.62 -9.43 -5.44
N ILE A 118 16.59 -8.26 -4.81
CA ILE A 118 15.62 -7.21 -5.10
C ILE A 118 16.33 -5.92 -5.50
N GLY A 119 15.91 -5.35 -6.64
CA GLY A 119 16.26 -4.00 -7.06
C GLY A 119 14.99 -3.17 -7.20
N PHE A 120 14.95 -1.99 -6.58
CA PHE A 120 13.82 -1.06 -6.69
C PHE A 120 14.21 0.16 -7.52
N TYR A 121 13.36 0.47 -8.50
CA TYR A 121 13.41 1.70 -9.28
C TYR A 121 12.21 2.57 -8.91
N PRO A 122 12.39 3.80 -8.40
CA PRO A 122 11.30 4.62 -7.87
C PRO A 122 10.37 5.20 -8.95
N GLY A 123 10.76 5.14 -10.22
CA GLY A 123 9.99 5.74 -11.31
C GLY A 123 10.12 7.26 -11.37
N PRO A 124 9.17 7.96 -12.00
CA PRO A 124 9.20 9.40 -12.11
C PRO A 124 8.84 10.07 -10.79
N GLU A 125 9.75 10.86 -10.25
CA GLU A 125 9.49 11.84 -9.22
C GLU A 125 9.04 13.14 -9.92
N ASN A 126 7.74 13.42 -9.95
CA ASN A 126 7.31 14.51 -10.82
C ASN A 126 6.69 15.69 -10.07
N PRO A 127 7.37 16.86 -10.07
CA PRO A 127 6.83 18.10 -9.51
C PRO A 127 5.66 18.71 -10.31
N LYS A 128 5.38 18.19 -11.52
CA LYS A 128 4.29 18.67 -12.38
C LYS A 128 2.95 17.98 -12.10
N ARG A 129 2.95 16.94 -11.24
CA ARG A 129 1.71 16.29 -10.80
C ARG A 129 0.84 17.29 -10.04
N LEU A 130 -0.47 17.20 -10.25
CA LEU A 130 -1.44 18.01 -9.50
C LEU A 130 -1.36 17.74 -7.99
N LEU A 131 -1.65 18.76 -7.23
CA LEU A 131 -1.85 18.65 -5.79
C LEU A 131 -3.34 18.47 -5.48
N PRO A 132 -3.71 17.95 -4.31
CA PRO A 132 -5.10 17.70 -3.95
C PRO A 132 -6.04 18.86 -4.23
N ARG A 133 -5.66 20.10 -3.88
CA ARG A 133 -6.47 21.30 -4.11
C ARG A 133 -6.76 21.64 -5.57
N GLU A 134 -5.99 21.07 -6.50
CA GLU A 134 -6.09 21.34 -7.95
C GLU A 134 -6.99 20.34 -8.68
N LEU A 135 -7.47 19.30 -7.94
CA LEU A 135 -8.29 18.25 -8.53
C LEU A 135 -9.74 18.72 -8.69
N ALA A 136 -10.33 18.47 -9.86
CA ALA A 136 -11.73 18.84 -10.13
C ALA A 136 -12.73 18.12 -9.21
N ILE A 137 -12.35 16.93 -8.69
CA ILE A 137 -13.17 16.10 -7.81
C ILE A 137 -13.00 16.39 -6.32
N ILE A 138 -12.17 17.37 -5.95
CA ILE A 138 -11.74 17.52 -4.55
C ILE A 138 -12.90 17.76 -3.58
N GLU A 139 -13.98 18.39 -4.02
CA GLU A 139 -15.19 18.63 -3.21
C GLU A 139 -15.99 17.34 -2.92
N ASP A 140 -15.79 16.28 -3.72
CA ASP A 140 -16.44 14.98 -3.54
C ASP A 140 -15.60 14.03 -2.69
N VAL A 141 -14.33 14.37 -2.39
CA VAL A 141 -13.41 13.52 -1.61
C VAL A 141 -13.79 13.54 -0.13
N MET A 142 -14.15 12.37 0.39
CA MET A 142 -14.54 12.19 1.79
C MET A 142 -13.38 11.81 2.70
N LEU A 143 -12.35 11.19 2.16
CA LEU A 143 -11.14 10.75 2.87
C LEU A 143 -9.99 10.63 1.89
N ALA A 144 -8.76 10.88 2.35
CA ALA A 144 -7.56 10.63 1.57
C ALA A 144 -6.66 9.60 2.24
N ASN A 145 -6.05 8.71 1.44
CA ASN A 145 -4.94 7.87 1.86
C ASN A 145 -3.64 8.45 1.33
N LEU A 146 -2.72 8.80 2.22
CA LEU A 146 -1.37 9.25 1.90
C LEU A 146 -0.44 8.04 1.90
N GLY A 147 -0.24 7.45 0.73
CA GLY A 147 0.64 6.30 0.53
C GLY A 147 2.12 6.67 0.45
N PRO A 148 3.00 5.66 0.26
CA PRO A 148 4.44 5.84 0.22
C PRO A 148 4.89 6.73 -0.94
N GLU A 149 5.42 7.92 -0.60
CA GLU A 149 6.00 8.89 -1.54
C GLU A 149 7.14 9.66 -0.85
N GLU A 150 7.85 10.47 -1.62
CA GLU A 150 8.89 11.35 -1.09
C GLU A 150 8.33 12.24 0.05
N PRO A 151 9.02 12.35 1.20
CA PRO A 151 8.49 13.00 2.40
C PRO A 151 7.95 14.42 2.18
N GLN A 152 8.66 15.25 1.41
CA GLN A 152 8.22 16.63 1.18
C GLN A 152 6.98 16.72 0.30
N LEU A 153 6.79 15.76 -0.63
CA LEU A 153 5.57 15.66 -1.41
C LEU A 153 4.40 15.23 -0.54
N THR A 154 4.59 14.19 0.29
CA THR A 154 3.58 13.72 1.26
C THR A 154 3.13 14.86 2.18
N LEU A 155 4.07 15.62 2.75
CA LEU A 155 3.76 16.76 3.62
C LEU A 155 3.03 17.89 2.90
N LYS A 156 3.36 18.12 1.63
CA LYS A 156 2.67 19.13 0.82
C LYS A 156 1.22 18.74 0.55
N GLN A 157 0.97 17.47 0.23
CA GLN A 157 -0.37 16.91 0.08
C GLN A 157 -1.15 16.94 1.39
N ALA A 158 -0.53 16.53 2.50
CA ALA A 158 -1.16 16.55 3.81
C ALA A 158 -1.61 17.97 4.23
N ARG A 159 -0.76 18.98 3.98
CA ARG A 159 -1.14 20.38 4.26
C ARG A 159 -2.30 20.86 3.39
N ASP A 160 -2.34 20.44 2.11
CA ASP A 160 -3.45 20.76 1.22
C ASP A 160 -4.77 20.18 1.73
N LEU A 161 -4.75 18.88 2.06
CA LEU A 161 -5.92 18.15 2.54
C LEU A 161 -6.40 18.67 3.89
N ALA A 162 -5.47 18.98 4.81
CA ALA A 162 -5.79 19.60 6.09
C ALA A 162 -6.47 20.96 5.93
N ALA A 163 -5.99 21.79 4.99
CA ALA A 163 -6.60 23.08 4.69
C ALA A 163 -8.03 22.95 4.12
N LEU A 164 -8.32 21.83 3.47
CA LEU A 164 -9.64 21.47 2.93
C LEU A 164 -10.51 20.71 3.95
N GLN A 165 -9.97 20.42 5.14
CA GLN A 165 -10.63 19.64 6.19
C GLN A 165 -11.02 18.21 5.74
N ILE A 166 -10.24 17.62 4.84
CA ILE A 166 -10.41 16.24 4.40
C ILE A 166 -9.64 15.33 5.35
N PRO A 167 -10.28 14.36 6.03
CA PRO A 167 -9.61 13.43 6.92
C PRO A 167 -8.62 12.55 6.16
N MET A 168 -7.52 12.18 6.85
CA MET A 168 -6.39 11.49 6.21
C MET A 168 -5.98 10.23 6.95
N VAL A 169 -5.73 9.18 6.18
CA VAL A 169 -4.96 8.00 6.59
C VAL A 169 -3.52 8.18 6.10
N ALA A 170 -2.55 8.17 6.99
CA ALA A 170 -1.13 8.11 6.61
C ALA A 170 -0.66 6.65 6.55
N ASP A 171 0.03 6.33 5.47
CA ASP A 171 0.66 5.05 5.19
C ASP A 171 2.03 5.31 4.55
N PRO A 172 3.05 5.69 5.34
CA PRO A 172 4.35 6.03 4.78
C PRO A 172 5.09 4.80 4.21
N GLY A 173 4.69 3.58 4.56
CA GLY A 173 5.20 2.33 4.01
C GLY A 173 6.73 2.23 4.01
N GLN A 174 7.29 1.67 2.96
CA GLN A 174 8.73 1.47 2.83
C GLN A 174 9.57 2.75 2.81
N VAL A 175 8.98 3.94 2.61
CA VAL A 175 9.72 5.21 2.64
C VAL A 175 9.77 5.84 4.04
N THR A 176 9.19 5.21 5.05
CA THR A 176 9.21 5.67 6.45
C THR A 176 10.62 6.05 6.92
N ALA A 177 11.63 5.26 6.54
CA ALA A 177 13.03 5.52 6.88
C ALA A 177 13.60 6.82 6.28
N SER A 178 12.98 7.37 5.26
CA SER A 178 13.40 8.62 4.59
C SER A 178 12.85 9.88 5.27
N PHE A 179 11.87 9.74 6.16
CA PHE A 179 11.33 10.86 6.91
C PHE A 179 12.30 11.30 8.01
N SER A 180 12.63 12.59 8.02
CA SER A 180 13.35 13.19 9.13
C SER A 180 12.45 13.31 10.38
N ARG A 181 13.06 13.57 11.54
CA ARG A 181 12.33 13.83 12.77
C ARG A 181 11.25 14.91 12.58
N ASP A 182 11.63 16.02 11.97
CA ASP A 182 10.72 17.15 11.78
C ASP A 182 9.59 16.81 10.79
N ASP A 183 9.86 16.00 9.76
CA ASP A 183 8.84 15.54 8.82
C ASP A 183 7.81 14.62 9.51
N ILE A 184 8.27 13.70 10.35
CA ILE A 184 7.40 12.82 11.15
C ILE A 184 6.48 13.66 12.04
N HIS A 185 7.04 14.61 12.79
CA HIS A 185 6.25 15.48 13.68
C HIS A 185 5.23 16.32 12.91
N GLN A 186 5.58 16.81 11.72
CA GLN A 186 4.66 17.56 10.88
C GLN A 186 3.54 16.66 10.33
N LEU A 187 3.87 15.46 9.85
CA LEU A 187 2.89 14.52 9.33
C LEU A 187 1.88 14.13 10.41
N LEU A 188 2.35 13.71 11.57
CA LEU A 188 1.51 13.31 12.72
C LEU A 188 0.63 14.44 13.27
N ALA A 189 0.97 15.70 13.01
CA ALA A 189 0.13 16.84 13.40
C ALA A 189 -1.02 17.12 12.43
N LEU A 190 -1.02 16.48 11.27
CA LEU A 190 -1.98 16.74 10.18
C LEU A 190 -2.96 15.58 9.94
N VAL A 191 -2.54 14.34 10.25
CA VAL A 191 -3.29 13.14 9.89
C VAL A 191 -4.16 12.63 11.02
N ASP A 192 -5.28 11.99 10.68
CA ASP A 192 -6.23 11.44 11.65
C ASP A 192 -5.91 9.97 11.99
N TYR A 193 -5.51 9.21 11.00
CA TYR A 193 -5.23 7.77 11.06
C TYR A 193 -3.81 7.49 10.62
N LEU A 194 -3.14 6.55 11.28
CA LEU A 194 -1.82 6.05 10.89
C LEU A 194 -1.87 4.53 10.79
N ILE A 195 -1.55 3.98 9.62
CA ILE A 195 -1.48 2.53 9.39
C ILE A 195 -0.06 2.17 9.01
N VAL A 196 0.57 1.32 9.80
CA VAL A 196 1.96 0.88 9.65
C VAL A 196 2.11 -0.59 9.97
N ASN A 197 3.18 -1.22 9.51
CA ASN A 197 3.61 -2.51 10.04
C ASN A 197 4.55 -2.33 11.24
N GLU A 198 4.93 -3.44 11.91
CA GLU A 198 5.81 -3.41 13.10
C GLU A 198 7.14 -2.70 12.82
N HIS A 199 7.76 -2.98 11.69
CA HIS A 199 9.05 -2.36 11.33
C HIS A 199 8.90 -0.86 11.09
N GLU A 200 7.90 -0.45 10.33
CA GLU A 200 7.60 0.96 10.06
C GLU A 200 7.29 1.72 11.35
N HIS A 201 6.55 1.08 12.27
CA HIS A 201 6.26 1.60 13.60
C HIS A 201 7.55 1.86 14.40
N GLU A 202 8.47 0.89 14.47
CA GLU A 202 9.76 1.05 15.14
C GLU A 202 10.61 2.17 14.52
N VAL A 203 10.61 2.27 13.19
CA VAL A 203 11.31 3.33 12.46
C VAL A 203 10.73 4.70 12.81
N LEU A 204 9.40 4.85 12.86
CA LEU A 204 8.75 6.11 13.26
C LEU A 204 9.11 6.54 14.67
N LEU A 205 9.12 5.61 15.64
CA LEU A 205 9.54 5.89 17.01
C LEU A 205 11.00 6.35 17.06
N THR A 206 11.87 5.64 16.36
CA THR A 206 13.32 5.91 16.35
C THR A 206 13.64 7.23 15.67
N ASN A 207 13.19 7.43 14.42
CA ASN A 207 13.50 8.62 13.64
C ASN A 207 12.77 9.85 14.18
N GLY A 208 11.55 9.68 14.70
CA GLY A 208 10.76 10.74 15.32
C GLY A 208 11.24 11.13 16.71
N GLU A 209 12.15 10.35 17.32
CA GLU A 209 12.52 10.48 18.74
C GLU A 209 11.27 10.51 19.64
N LEU A 210 10.30 9.63 19.36
CA LEU A 210 9.02 9.54 20.03
C LEU A 210 8.97 8.32 20.96
N SER A 211 8.36 8.52 22.12
CA SER A 211 7.89 7.39 22.92
C SER A 211 6.59 6.82 22.32
N GLU A 212 6.30 5.57 22.65
CA GLU A 212 5.06 4.90 22.27
C GLU A 212 3.80 5.73 22.67
N SER A 213 3.80 6.28 23.87
CA SER A 213 2.68 7.09 24.36
C SER A 213 2.53 8.42 23.60
N GLU A 214 3.64 9.03 23.19
CA GLU A 214 3.61 10.24 22.37
C GLU A 214 3.06 9.96 20.98
N LEU A 215 3.53 8.90 20.30
CA LEU A 215 3.01 8.52 18.99
C LEU A 215 1.50 8.27 19.05
N ARG A 216 1.04 7.44 20.00
CA ARG A 216 -0.39 7.14 20.21
C ARG A 216 -1.25 8.38 20.45
N SER A 217 -0.70 9.41 21.09
CA SER A 217 -1.43 10.65 21.39
C SER A 217 -1.53 11.62 20.22
N ARG A 218 -0.76 11.39 19.14
CA ARG A 218 -0.68 12.29 17.99
C ARG A 218 -1.73 12.05 16.92
N VAL A 219 -2.28 10.83 16.87
CA VAL A 219 -3.29 10.43 15.88
C VAL A 219 -4.54 9.97 16.58
N SER A 220 -5.69 10.10 15.93
CA SER A 220 -6.95 9.62 16.47
C SER A 220 -7.00 8.08 16.55
N GLU A 221 -6.28 7.42 15.64
CA GLU A 221 -6.25 5.96 15.56
C GLU A 221 -4.91 5.50 14.98
N LEU A 222 -4.20 4.63 15.71
CA LEU A 222 -2.96 3.99 15.26
C LEU A 222 -3.24 2.51 14.98
N VAL A 223 -2.92 2.06 13.79
CA VAL A 223 -3.09 0.67 13.34
C VAL A 223 -1.73 0.06 13.06
N ILE A 224 -1.42 -1.04 13.75
CA ILE A 224 -0.14 -1.75 13.60
C ILE A 224 -0.42 -3.16 13.12
N THR A 225 0.04 -3.50 11.92
CA THR A 225 -0.14 -4.84 11.34
C THR A 225 1.03 -5.76 11.71
N HIS A 226 0.70 -7.00 12.13
CA HIS A 226 1.62 -8.01 12.67
C HIS A 226 1.68 -9.28 11.79
N SER A 227 1.55 -9.13 10.48
CA SER A 227 1.56 -10.26 9.53
C SER A 227 0.53 -11.34 9.91
N GLU A 228 0.97 -12.60 10.11
CA GLU A 228 0.10 -13.71 10.49
C GLU A 228 -0.49 -13.61 11.91
N GLN A 229 -0.03 -12.69 12.73
CA GLN A 229 -0.58 -12.45 14.08
C GLN A 229 -1.77 -11.50 14.06
N GLY A 230 -2.04 -10.85 12.93
CA GLY A 230 -3.19 -9.95 12.77
C GLY A 230 -2.86 -8.48 12.93
N VAL A 231 -3.65 -7.74 13.68
CA VAL A 231 -3.54 -6.28 13.77
C VAL A 231 -3.95 -5.75 15.13
N ASP A 232 -3.20 -4.77 15.63
CA ASP A 232 -3.56 -3.95 16.79
C ASP A 232 -4.08 -2.59 16.32
N VAL A 233 -5.23 -2.20 16.83
CA VAL A 233 -5.78 -0.86 16.65
C VAL A 233 -5.83 -0.15 17.99
N ILE A 234 -5.14 0.97 18.06
CA ILE A 234 -5.06 1.80 19.26
C ILE A 234 -5.89 3.06 19.05
N ARG A 235 -6.90 3.23 19.88
CA ARG A 235 -7.78 4.40 19.89
C ARG A 235 -8.16 4.77 21.32
N ASP A 236 -8.11 6.06 21.66
CA ASP A 236 -8.47 6.58 22.99
C ASP A 236 -7.74 5.85 24.15
N GLY A 237 -6.51 5.38 23.91
CA GLY A 237 -5.69 4.62 24.87
C GLY A 237 -6.04 3.13 24.99
N GLU A 238 -7.10 2.67 24.35
CA GLU A 238 -7.48 1.26 24.29
C GLU A 238 -6.84 0.55 23.09
N VAL A 239 -6.41 -0.72 23.29
CA VAL A 239 -5.90 -1.58 22.24
C VAL A 239 -6.96 -2.62 21.89
N THR A 240 -7.35 -2.65 20.63
CA THR A 240 -8.21 -3.70 20.07
C THR A 240 -7.36 -4.60 19.19
N HIS A 241 -7.12 -5.83 19.60
CA HIS A 241 -6.48 -6.83 18.77
C HIS A 241 -7.51 -7.60 17.91
N VAL A 242 -7.15 -7.87 16.66
CA VAL A 242 -7.90 -8.72 15.73
C VAL A 242 -6.92 -9.70 15.09
N ASP A 243 -7.18 -11.00 15.28
CA ASP A 243 -6.37 -12.06 14.69
C ASP A 243 -6.43 -12.01 13.15
N ALA A 244 -5.36 -12.44 12.49
CA ALA A 244 -5.39 -12.66 11.05
C ALA A 244 -6.38 -13.78 10.69
N VAL A 245 -6.87 -13.78 9.46
CA VAL A 245 -7.74 -14.85 8.96
C VAL A 245 -6.95 -16.17 8.98
N PRO A 246 -7.44 -17.21 9.66
CA PRO A 246 -6.73 -18.48 9.77
C PRO A 246 -6.75 -19.27 8.46
N ASP A 247 -5.81 -20.20 8.32
CA ASP A 247 -5.73 -21.21 7.26
C ASP A 247 -5.72 -20.65 5.82
N VAL A 248 -5.21 -19.43 5.62
CA VAL A 248 -5.07 -18.83 4.28
C VAL A 248 -3.95 -19.54 3.52
N GLN A 249 -4.27 -20.08 2.35
CA GLN A 249 -3.25 -20.56 1.44
C GLN A 249 -2.55 -19.35 0.79
N THR A 250 -1.41 -18.97 1.30
CA THR A 250 -0.61 -17.86 0.76
C THR A 250 -0.02 -18.24 -0.59
N VAL A 251 -0.39 -17.50 -1.62
CA VAL A 251 0.15 -17.60 -2.98
C VAL A 251 1.16 -16.49 -3.24
N GLU A 252 0.80 -15.24 -2.87
CA GLU A 252 1.65 -14.07 -3.05
C GLU A 252 1.40 -13.07 -1.91
N VAL A 253 2.47 -12.52 -1.34
CA VAL A 253 2.37 -11.56 -0.20
C VAL A 253 2.25 -10.10 -0.65
N THR A 254 2.61 -9.81 -1.90
CA THR A 254 2.59 -8.44 -2.43
C THR A 254 1.18 -7.86 -2.42
N GLY A 255 1.04 -6.61 -1.98
CA GLY A 255 -0.25 -5.91 -1.96
C GLY A 255 -1.21 -6.32 -0.82
N CYS A 256 -0.81 -7.25 0.05
CA CYS A 256 -1.60 -7.64 1.22
C CYS A 256 -1.90 -6.43 2.12
N GLY A 257 -0.90 -5.58 2.36
CA GLY A 257 -1.07 -4.33 3.10
C GLY A 257 -2.01 -3.34 2.41
N ASP A 258 -1.94 -3.23 1.09
CA ASP A 258 -2.82 -2.36 0.29
C ASP A 258 -4.28 -2.84 0.36
N ALA A 259 -4.50 -4.15 0.25
CA ALA A 259 -5.82 -4.75 0.41
C ALA A 259 -6.38 -4.56 1.82
N PHE A 260 -5.55 -4.71 2.87
CA PHE A 260 -5.93 -4.39 4.24
C PHE A 260 -6.40 -2.93 4.35
N ARG A 261 -5.63 -1.97 3.82
CA ARG A 261 -5.97 -0.54 3.85
C ARG A 261 -7.29 -0.26 3.14
N ALA A 262 -7.54 -0.87 1.99
CA ALA A 262 -8.81 -0.74 1.29
C ALA A 262 -10.00 -1.17 2.15
N GLY A 263 -9.91 -2.31 2.82
CA GLY A 263 -10.93 -2.80 3.74
C GLY A 263 -11.09 -1.93 4.98
N TYR A 264 -10.00 -1.46 5.56
CA TYR A 264 -10.02 -0.59 6.73
C TYR A 264 -10.64 0.76 6.42
N ILE A 265 -10.25 1.39 5.30
CA ILE A 265 -10.81 2.66 4.80
C ILE A 265 -12.32 2.53 4.52
N TYR A 266 -12.74 1.42 3.89
CA TYR A 266 -14.17 1.13 3.73
C TYR A 266 -14.90 1.18 5.08
N GLY A 267 -14.35 0.53 6.10
CA GLY A 267 -14.93 0.52 7.43
C GLY A 267 -14.98 1.91 8.09
N ILE A 268 -13.98 2.78 7.87
CA ILE A 268 -14.00 4.18 8.31
C ILE A 268 -15.18 4.91 7.69
N LEU A 269 -15.33 4.86 6.36
CA LEU A 269 -16.37 5.54 5.62
C LEU A 269 -17.79 5.07 6.00
N LYS A 270 -17.93 3.79 6.35
CA LYS A 270 -19.21 3.23 6.79
C LYS A 270 -19.49 3.44 8.28
N GLY A 271 -18.62 4.14 9.01
CA GLY A 271 -18.79 4.42 10.44
C GLY A 271 -18.78 3.17 11.32
N LEU A 272 -18.12 2.10 10.88
CA LEU A 272 -18.05 0.84 11.61
C LEU A 272 -17.17 0.98 12.86
N SER A 273 -17.34 0.07 13.82
CA SER A 273 -16.49 0.00 15.01
C SER A 273 -15.03 -0.31 14.63
N VAL A 274 -14.09 0.06 15.49
CA VAL A 274 -12.65 -0.20 15.33
C VAL A 274 -12.38 -1.68 15.00
N ARG A 275 -13.01 -2.59 15.75
CA ARG A 275 -12.90 -4.04 15.52
C ARG A 275 -13.39 -4.44 14.13
N GLU A 276 -14.56 -3.98 13.73
CA GLU A 276 -15.13 -4.33 12.41
C GLU A 276 -14.29 -3.82 11.24
N ARG A 277 -13.67 -2.63 11.37
CA ARG A 277 -12.72 -2.10 10.37
C ARG A 277 -11.53 -3.03 10.21
N ALA A 278 -10.95 -3.45 11.34
CA ALA A 278 -9.80 -4.34 11.36
C ALA A 278 -10.14 -5.73 10.79
N GLU A 279 -11.30 -6.30 11.17
CA GLU A 279 -11.80 -7.58 10.64
C GLU A 279 -11.95 -7.54 9.11
N ILE A 280 -12.55 -6.47 8.57
CA ILE A 280 -12.71 -6.28 7.13
C ILE A 280 -11.34 -6.12 6.46
N GLY A 281 -10.41 -5.36 7.05
CA GLY A 281 -9.04 -5.24 6.58
C GLY A 281 -8.34 -6.60 6.50
N CYS A 282 -8.41 -7.41 7.54
CA CYS A 282 -7.84 -8.76 7.59
C CYS A 282 -8.46 -9.69 6.51
N VAL A 283 -9.77 -9.62 6.29
CA VAL A 283 -10.44 -10.41 5.24
C VAL A 283 -9.97 -10.00 3.85
N MET A 284 -9.87 -8.69 3.56
CA MET A 284 -9.37 -8.20 2.28
C MET A 284 -7.90 -8.62 2.05
N ALA A 285 -7.06 -8.53 3.09
CA ALA A 285 -5.68 -9.03 3.03
C ALA A 285 -5.62 -10.52 2.72
N ALA A 286 -6.45 -11.33 3.37
CA ALA A 286 -6.52 -12.78 3.13
C ALA A 286 -6.97 -13.13 1.70
N ILE A 287 -7.93 -12.40 1.14
CA ILE A 287 -8.37 -12.58 -0.24
C ILE A 287 -7.23 -12.27 -1.22
N ASN A 288 -6.47 -11.19 -0.98
CA ASN A 288 -5.31 -10.86 -1.80
C ASN A 288 -4.20 -11.93 -1.70
N LEU A 289 -3.88 -12.38 -0.47
CA LEU A 289 -2.86 -13.41 -0.23
C LEU A 289 -3.11 -14.73 -1.00
N ALA A 290 -4.37 -15.05 -1.25
CA ALA A 290 -4.77 -16.25 -2.00
C ALA A 290 -4.70 -16.07 -3.54
N CYS A 291 -4.27 -14.90 -4.03
CA CYS A 291 -4.19 -14.56 -5.45
C CYS A 291 -2.74 -14.36 -5.90
N GLU A 292 -2.44 -14.64 -7.17
CA GLU A 292 -1.08 -14.49 -7.73
C GLU A 292 -0.66 -13.03 -8.00
N GLU A 293 -1.63 -12.12 -8.14
CA GLU A 293 -1.36 -10.72 -8.49
C GLU A 293 -2.28 -9.77 -7.72
N THR A 294 -1.75 -8.63 -7.34
CA THR A 294 -2.38 -7.63 -6.45
C THR A 294 -3.67 -7.02 -6.98
N GLN A 295 -3.93 -7.08 -8.29
CA GLN A 295 -5.10 -6.49 -8.93
C GLN A 295 -5.89 -7.52 -9.75
N LYS A 296 -5.83 -8.79 -9.34
CA LYS A 296 -6.60 -9.88 -9.99
C LYS A 296 -7.56 -10.62 -9.06
N TYR A 297 -7.45 -10.39 -7.74
CA TYR A 297 -8.43 -10.97 -6.83
C TYR A 297 -9.82 -10.37 -7.10
N GLN A 298 -10.84 -11.19 -6.88
CA GLN A 298 -12.23 -10.81 -7.10
C GLN A 298 -13.01 -11.00 -5.80
N THR A 299 -13.79 -9.99 -5.45
CA THR A 299 -14.68 -10.04 -4.30
C THR A 299 -15.75 -8.96 -4.44
N SER A 300 -16.70 -8.96 -3.55
CA SER A 300 -17.71 -7.91 -3.40
C SER A 300 -17.86 -7.54 -1.93
N THR A 301 -18.52 -6.42 -1.66
CA THR A 301 -18.86 -6.02 -0.30
C THR A 301 -19.61 -7.14 0.44
N ASP A 302 -20.57 -7.77 -0.21
CA ASP A 302 -21.38 -8.82 0.40
C ASP A 302 -20.52 -10.05 0.73
N ASP A 303 -19.62 -10.47 -0.17
CA ASP A 303 -18.69 -11.59 0.07
C ASP A 303 -17.76 -11.30 1.26
N VAL A 304 -17.18 -10.09 1.32
CA VAL A 304 -16.28 -9.69 2.39
C VAL A 304 -17.00 -9.66 3.75
N LEU A 305 -18.20 -9.08 3.81
CA LEU A 305 -18.99 -9.03 5.04
C LEU A 305 -19.43 -10.44 5.48
N HIS A 306 -19.81 -11.29 4.55
CA HIS A 306 -20.16 -12.67 4.83
C HIS A 306 -18.98 -13.47 5.38
N LEU A 307 -17.81 -13.37 4.75
CA LEU A 307 -16.57 -14.00 5.22
C LEU A 307 -16.17 -13.50 6.61
N ARG A 308 -16.22 -12.18 6.84
CA ARG A 308 -15.95 -11.60 8.16
C ARG A 308 -16.86 -12.21 9.23
N ASP A 309 -18.17 -12.27 8.98
CA ASP A 309 -19.11 -12.81 9.94
C ASP A 309 -18.87 -14.31 10.19
N ALA A 310 -18.55 -15.08 9.16
CA ALA A 310 -18.20 -16.49 9.29
C ALA A 310 -16.92 -16.75 10.10
N ILE A 311 -15.95 -15.82 10.07
CA ILE A 311 -14.66 -15.99 10.76
C ILE A 311 -14.71 -15.42 12.19
N TYR A 312 -15.26 -14.24 12.38
CA TYR A 312 -15.14 -13.49 13.64
C TYR A 312 -16.39 -13.46 14.52
N ARG A 313 -17.53 -13.99 14.04
CA ARG A 313 -18.80 -14.03 14.82
C ARG A 313 -19.26 -15.44 15.17
N VAL A 314 -18.32 -16.38 15.22
CA VAL A 314 -18.61 -17.77 15.64
C VAL A 314 -18.74 -17.87 17.17
#